data_ea1d087396c67a1a68234e2acf1a1cc8
#
_entry.id   ea1d087396c67a1a68234e2acf1a1cc8
#
_cell.length_a   1.000
_cell.length_b   1.000
_cell.length_c   1.000
_cell.angle_alpha   90.00
_cell.angle_beta   90.00
_cell.angle_gamma   90.00
#
_symmetry.space_group_name_H-M   'P 1'
#
loop_
_entity.id
_entity.type
_entity.pdbx_description
1 polymer ?
#
loop_
_entity_poly.entity_id
_entity_poly.type
_entity_poly.pdbx_seq_one_letter_code
_entity_poly.pdbx_strand_id
1 'polypeptide(L)'
;MNFRNTLLTTLVISLVGSQLSLAEARAAVPDAEFAPQAAPIDDAIDQQMREGGLVGVAAAVIVDGKVAWRGAYGLADRESGRPFTTKTVMNIASISKTVVGAAMMRAQEEGKLSVDADIDAYLPFQVRNPRYPSAPITLRQIATHTSSITDRWDVYAASYHFGRNAPQPLGEFLRGYLVPGGPDYNPKNYNASAPGTERDYSNIGAGLAGYIIERTTGQPLDRYTEDRIFRPLGMDSTHWRLQPSDLSEGATLYLSRDEIAVALQPYTGTTWPDGGLRTSVDDLSKFFIALLDGGQANGVRILNRSSVDDMLRLQFTPESKPSNVNVAEKNSGLFWQTKFNTKYVGHGGSDPGLKTEMLATPDLRTGIVFFTNTAGPDTEKAYVAILKLLFAHARALSGSEAAR
;
A
#
# COMPACT_ATOMS: atom_id res chain seq x y z
N MET A 1 -3.37 0.41 -33.94
CA MET A 1 -2.54 0.15 -32.75
C MET A 1 -1.47 1.23 -32.72
N ASN A 2 -1.60 2.16 -31.80
CA ASN A 2 -0.71 3.33 -31.79
C ASN A 2 0.65 2.97 -31.17
N PHE A 3 1.73 3.21 -31.90
CA PHE A 3 3.14 3.03 -31.49
C PHE A 3 3.46 3.62 -30.10
N ARG A 4 2.77 4.68 -29.69
CA ARG A 4 2.92 5.32 -28.37
C ARG A 4 2.48 4.40 -27.21
N ASN A 5 1.42 3.64 -27.38
CA ASN A 5 0.94 2.76 -26.30
C ASN A 5 1.86 1.54 -26.09
N THR A 6 2.45 1.03 -27.16
CA THR A 6 3.37 -0.11 -27.07
C THR A 6 4.69 0.26 -26.38
N LEU A 7 5.21 1.48 -26.64
CA LEU A 7 6.43 1.96 -25.97
C LEU A 7 6.21 2.21 -24.45
N LEU A 8 5.06 2.80 -24.07
CA LEU A 8 4.73 3.02 -22.65
C LEU A 8 4.55 1.70 -21.92
N THR A 9 3.88 0.72 -22.52
CA THR A 9 3.69 -0.60 -21.91
C THR A 9 5.01 -1.33 -21.71
N THR A 10 5.91 -1.28 -22.69
CA THR A 10 7.24 -1.91 -22.61
C THR A 10 8.12 -1.21 -21.57
N LEU A 11 8.03 0.11 -21.43
CA LEU A 11 8.79 0.88 -20.43
C LEU A 11 8.32 0.57 -19.00
N VAL A 12 7.00 0.46 -18.79
CA VAL A 12 6.43 0.10 -17.47
C VAL A 12 6.84 -1.32 -17.07
N ILE A 13 6.82 -2.28 -18.00
CA ILE A 13 7.21 -3.68 -17.74
C ILE A 13 8.68 -3.78 -17.33
N SER A 14 9.59 -3.07 -18.02
CA SER A 14 11.01 -3.12 -17.69
C SER A 14 11.35 -2.44 -16.35
N LEU A 15 10.58 -1.44 -15.92
CA LEU A 15 10.79 -0.75 -14.64
C LEU A 15 10.19 -1.52 -13.44
N VAL A 16 9.03 -2.15 -13.62
CA VAL A 16 8.43 -2.99 -12.58
C VAL A 16 9.27 -4.26 -12.38
N GLY A 17 9.79 -4.87 -13.44
CA GLY A 17 10.69 -6.03 -13.36
C GLY A 17 12.03 -5.73 -12.66
N SER A 18 12.61 -4.54 -12.89
CA SER A 18 13.85 -4.14 -12.23
C SER A 18 13.69 -3.79 -10.76
N GLN A 19 12.50 -3.43 -10.30
CA GLN A 19 12.23 -3.18 -8.87
C GLN A 19 12.22 -4.45 -8.01
N LEU A 20 11.97 -5.61 -8.60
CA LEU A 20 12.06 -6.90 -7.88
C LEU A 20 13.50 -7.33 -7.58
N SER A 21 14.45 -7.00 -8.46
CA SER A 21 15.87 -7.32 -8.23
C SER A 21 16.56 -6.39 -7.23
N LEU A 22 16.04 -5.16 -7.02
CA LEU A 22 16.57 -4.19 -6.07
C LEU A 22 16.10 -4.42 -4.61
N ALA A 23 15.06 -5.25 -4.41
CA ALA A 23 14.61 -5.63 -3.07
C ALA A 23 15.60 -6.57 -2.36
N GLU A 24 16.47 -7.27 -3.08
CA GLU A 24 17.44 -8.21 -2.53
C GLU A 24 18.85 -7.62 -2.29
N ALA A 25 19.20 -6.50 -2.93
CA ALA A 25 20.50 -5.86 -2.74
C ALA A 25 20.47 -4.81 -1.61
N ARG A 26 20.21 -5.25 -0.38
CA ARG A 26 20.27 -4.39 0.80
C ARG A 26 21.58 -4.57 1.54
N ALA A 27 22.53 -3.69 1.28
CA ALA A 27 23.58 -3.41 2.23
C ALA A 27 22.98 -2.75 3.50
N ALA A 28 23.30 -3.27 4.68
CA ALA A 28 22.94 -2.67 5.95
C ALA A 28 23.47 -1.22 5.98
N VAL A 29 22.61 -0.25 6.19
CA VAL A 29 22.99 1.14 6.42
C VAL A 29 23.49 1.21 7.87
N PRO A 30 24.75 1.58 8.15
CA PRO A 30 25.25 1.71 9.52
C PRO A 30 24.45 2.78 10.29
N ASP A 31 24.23 2.55 11.58
CA ASP A 31 23.68 3.53 12.50
C ASP A 31 24.65 4.72 12.66
N ALA A 32 24.50 5.74 11.80
CA ALA A 32 25.16 7.02 12.00
C ALA A 32 24.34 7.82 13.02
N GLU A 33 24.95 8.14 14.16
CA GLU A 33 24.40 9.03 15.18
C GLU A 33 23.94 10.35 14.54
N PHE A 34 22.67 10.68 14.75
CA PHE A 34 22.09 11.94 14.32
C PHE A 34 22.34 13.00 15.38
N ALA A 35 23.30 13.89 15.13
CA ALA A 35 23.37 15.18 15.80
C ALA A 35 22.23 16.08 15.28
N PRO A 36 21.46 16.77 16.15
CA PRO A 36 20.40 17.67 15.71
C PRO A 36 21.04 18.94 15.14
N GLN A 37 21.04 19.08 13.82
CA GLN A 37 21.25 20.38 13.20
C GLN A 37 19.87 21.00 12.96
N ALA A 38 19.68 22.20 13.50
CA ALA A 38 18.49 23.01 13.42
C ALA A 38 18.42 23.78 12.10
N ALA A 39 18.25 23.06 10.99
CA ALA A 39 17.54 23.63 9.86
C ALA A 39 16.05 23.31 10.06
N PRO A 40 15.13 24.23 9.77
CA PRO A 40 13.71 23.90 9.76
C PRO A 40 13.51 22.63 8.89
N ILE A 41 12.66 21.73 9.32
CA ILE A 41 12.42 20.48 8.56
C ILE A 41 12.04 20.77 7.12
N ASP A 42 11.38 21.91 6.87
CA ASP A 42 10.97 22.39 5.57
C ASP A 42 12.17 22.58 4.61
N ASP A 43 13.21 23.30 5.04
CA ASP A 43 14.41 23.54 4.24
C ASP A 43 15.15 22.23 3.93
N ALA A 44 15.19 21.32 4.90
CA ALA A 44 15.83 20.03 4.74
C ALA A 44 15.08 19.13 3.73
N ILE A 45 13.73 19.11 3.77
CA ILE A 45 12.91 18.40 2.78
C ILE A 45 13.10 19.00 1.40
N ASP A 46 13.01 20.32 1.27
CA ASP A 46 13.20 21.03 0.00
C ASP A 46 14.59 20.75 -0.62
N GLN A 47 15.63 20.68 0.21
CA GLN A 47 16.97 20.30 -0.25
C GLN A 47 16.98 18.89 -0.82
N GLN A 48 16.43 17.91 -0.08
CA GLN A 48 16.40 16.53 -0.54
C GLN A 48 15.55 16.37 -1.82
N MET A 49 14.47 17.12 -1.95
CA MET A 49 13.67 17.12 -3.18
C MET A 49 14.45 17.62 -4.39
N ARG A 50 15.18 18.73 -4.24
CA ARG A 50 16.03 19.25 -5.32
C ARG A 50 17.14 18.28 -5.71
N GLU A 51 17.84 17.71 -4.72
CA GLU A 51 18.93 16.75 -4.93
C GLU A 51 18.44 15.44 -5.60
N GLY A 52 17.23 15.01 -5.31
CA GLY A 52 16.65 13.77 -5.84
C GLY A 52 15.68 13.96 -7.00
N GLY A 53 15.49 15.18 -7.50
CA GLY A 53 14.59 15.47 -8.63
C GLY A 53 13.13 15.12 -8.34
N LEU A 54 12.68 15.22 -7.07
CA LEU A 54 11.28 14.97 -6.70
C LEU A 54 10.43 16.18 -7.10
N VAL A 55 9.33 15.93 -7.83
CA VAL A 55 8.43 17.00 -8.32
C VAL A 55 7.54 17.51 -7.22
N GLY A 56 6.95 16.62 -6.42
CA GLY A 56 6.07 16.97 -5.32
C GLY A 56 6.15 15.98 -4.16
N VAL A 57 6.02 16.50 -2.94
CA VAL A 57 6.01 15.75 -1.69
C VAL A 57 4.94 16.31 -0.77
N ALA A 58 4.20 15.43 -0.09
CA ALA A 58 3.39 15.82 1.06
C ALA A 58 3.57 14.80 2.18
N ALA A 59 3.55 15.26 3.43
CA ALA A 59 3.71 14.39 4.58
C ALA A 59 2.96 14.89 5.81
N ALA A 60 2.69 13.97 6.73
CA ALA A 60 2.21 14.27 8.07
C ALA A 60 2.98 13.46 9.10
N VAL A 61 3.15 14.04 10.29
CA VAL A 61 3.65 13.38 11.48
C VAL A 61 2.52 13.28 12.49
N ILE A 62 2.33 12.07 13.03
CA ILE A 62 1.31 11.75 14.01
C ILE A 62 2.03 11.42 15.33
N VAL A 63 1.59 12.04 16.41
CA VAL A 63 2.07 11.76 17.76
C VAL A 63 0.85 11.60 18.68
N ASP A 64 0.83 10.51 19.44
CA ASP A 64 -0.21 10.20 20.43
C ASP A 64 -1.65 10.39 19.86
N GLY A 65 -1.89 9.85 18.67
CA GLY A 65 -3.19 9.86 18.00
C GLY A 65 -3.61 11.20 17.38
N LYS A 66 -2.69 12.16 17.24
CA LYS A 66 -2.96 13.48 16.64
C LYS A 66 -1.96 13.82 15.56
N VAL A 67 -2.40 14.55 14.54
CA VAL A 67 -1.49 15.16 13.57
C VAL A 67 -0.73 16.28 14.28
N ALA A 68 0.54 16.06 14.58
CA ALA A 68 1.42 17.01 15.26
C ALA A 68 2.11 17.96 14.26
N TRP A 69 2.30 17.52 13.02
CA TRP A 69 2.88 18.34 11.94
C TRP A 69 2.39 17.84 10.58
N ARG A 70 2.32 18.74 9.61
CA ARG A 70 2.09 18.43 8.19
C ARG A 70 2.80 19.45 7.31
N GLY A 71 3.27 18.99 6.16
CA GLY A 71 3.92 19.82 5.15
C GLY A 71 3.66 19.30 3.74
N ALA A 72 3.74 20.21 2.77
CA ALA A 72 3.68 19.87 1.35
C ALA A 72 4.56 20.82 0.55
N TYR A 73 5.26 20.26 -0.45
CA TYR A 73 6.34 20.93 -1.17
C TYR A 73 6.27 20.58 -2.66
N GLY A 74 6.75 21.49 -3.49
CA GLY A 74 6.81 21.30 -4.92
C GLY A 74 5.44 21.29 -5.60
N LEU A 75 5.30 20.53 -6.68
CA LEU A 75 4.19 20.60 -7.60
C LEU A 75 3.40 19.29 -7.67
N ALA A 76 2.07 19.39 -7.61
CA ALA A 76 1.17 18.31 -7.94
C ALA A 76 1.12 18.06 -9.45
N ASP A 77 1.25 19.13 -10.23
CA ASP A 77 1.34 19.07 -11.67
C ASP A 77 2.32 20.15 -12.16
N ARG A 78 3.39 19.68 -12.83
CA ARG A 78 4.48 20.56 -13.28
C ARG A 78 4.10 21.40 -14.50
N GLU A 79 3.25 20.85 -15.37
CA GLU A 79 2.87 21.54 -16.61
C GLU A 79 1.97 22.73 -16.34
N SER A 80 1.02 22.59 -15.41
CA SER A 80 0.13 23.68 -15.00
C SER A 80 0.72 24.56 -13.89
N GLY A 81 1.83 24.15 -13.27
CA GLY A 81 2.41 24.84 -12.11
C GLY A 81 1.59 24.68 -10.83
N ARG A 82 0.68 23.70 -10.77
CA ARG A 82 -0.20 23.49 -9.63
C ARG A 82 0.57 22.96 -8.42
N PRO A 83 0.48 23.64 -7.24
CA PRO A 83 1.24 23.24 -6.06
C PRO A 83 0.75 21.89 -5.49
N PHE A 84 1.66 21.11 -4.93
CA PHE A 84 1.30 19.98 -4.08
C PHE A 84 0.79 20.49 -2.74
N THR A 85 -0.26 19.90 -2.20
CA THR A 85 -0.84 20.23 -0.90
C THR A 85 -1.12 18.94 -0.13
N THR A 86 -1.34 19.00 1.19
CA THR A 86 -1.74 17.84 1.99
C THR A 86 -3.14 17.31 1.62
N LYS A 87 -3.91 18.09 0.85
CA LYS A 87 -5.22 17.72 0.30
C LYS A 87 -5.15 17.18 -1.14
N THR A 88 -3.99 17.26 -1.78
CA THR A 88 -3.81 16.75 -3.13
C THR A 88 -4.05 15.24 -3.14
N VAL A 89 -4.98 14.80 -3.99
CA VAL A 89 -5.34 13.38 -4.15
C VAL A 89 -4.38 12.72 -5.13
N MET A 90 -3.90 11.54 -4.78
CA MET A 90 -3.15 10.68 -5.68
C MET A 90 -3.38 9.20 -5.35
N ASN A 91 -3.01 8.33 -6.27
CA ASN A 91 -2.92 6.90 -6.01
C ASN A 91 -1.87 6.63 -4.92
N ILE A 92 -2.17 5.74 -3.98
CA ILE A 92 -1.27 5.37 -2.86
C ILE A 92 -0.68 3.97 -2.99
N ALA A 93 -0.87 3.32 -4.12
CA ALA A 93 -0.39 1.96 -4.38
C ALA A 93 -0.71 1.01 -3.20
N SER A 94 0.24 0.19 -2.81
CA SER A 94 0.03 -0.92 -1.88
C SER A 94 -0.40 -0.54 -0.45
N ILE A 95 -0.39 0.73 -0.06
CA ILE A 95 -1.07 1.16 1.19
C ILE A 95 -2.57 0.81 1.13
N SER A 96 -3.16 0.75 -0.07
CA SER A 96 -4.54 0.29 -0.34
C SER A 96 -4.87 -1.03 0.35
N LYS A 97 -3.90 -1.94 0.45
CA LYS A 97 -4.07 -3.25 1.10
C LYS A 97 -4.43 -3.12 2.59
N THR A 98 -3.98 -2.07 3.26
CA THR A 98 -4.34 -1.85 4.68
C THR A 98 -5.82 -1.51 4.84
N VAL A 99 -6.41 -0.83 3.85
CA VAL A 99 -7.85 -0.56 3.82
C VAL A 99 -8.64 -1.84 3.51
N VAL A 100 -8.14 -2.69 2.59
CA VAL A 100 -8.72 -4.03 2.37
C VAL A 100 -8.65 -4.85 3.65
N GLY A 101 -7.55 -4.79 4.40
CA GLY A 101 -7.41 -5.44 5.71
C GLY A 101 -8.45 -4.94 6.72
N ALA A 102 -8.63 -3.64 6.84
CA ALA A 102 -9.65 -3.07 7.73
C ALA A 102 -11.08 -3.46 7.30
N ALA A 103 -11.38 -3.45 6.00
CA ALA A 103 -12.67 -3.89 5.46
C ALA A 103 -12.91 -5.40 5.71
N MET A 104 -11.86 -6.22 5.57
CA MET A 104 -11.91 -7.65 5.88
C MET A 104 -12.23 -7.90 7.36
N MET A 105 -11.54 -7.20 8.27
CA MET A 105 -11.81 -7.32 9.71
C MET A 105 -13.21 -6.80 10.06
N ARG A 106 -13.67 -5.73 9.41
CA ARG A 106 -15.05 -5.23 9.58
C ARG A 106 -16.09 -6.26 9.12
N ALA A 107 -15.89 -6.90 7.98
CA ALA A 107 -16.78 -7.97 7.50
C ALA A 107 -16.77 -9.18 8.44
N GLN A 108 -15.65 -9.49 9.09
CA GLN A 108 -15.58 -10.51 10.14
C GLN A 108 -16.40 -10.10 11.39
N GLU A 109 -16.30 -8.86 11.85
CA GLU A 109 -17.12 -8.35 12.96
C GLU A 109 -18.62 -8.43 12.66
N GLU A 110 -19.01 -8.22 11.41
CA GLU A 110 -20.39 -8.35 10.93
C GLU A 110 -20.82 -9.81 10.73
N GLY A 111 -19.96 -10.80 11.02
CA GLY A 111 -20.24 -12.23 10.87
C GLY A 111 -20.37 -12.67 9.41
N LYS A 112 -19.85 -11.89 8.45
CA LYS A 112 -19.95 -12.18 7.01
C LYS A 112 -18.89 -13.16 6.51
N LEU A 113 -17.76 -13.19 7.17
CA LEU A 113 -16.62 -14.08 6.86
C LEU A 113 -15.84 -14.39 8.13
N SER A 114 -14.97 -15.39 8.05
CA SER A 114 -13.87 -15.64 9.00
C SER A 114 -12.56 -15.60 8.25
N VAL A 115 -11.58 -14.89 8.79
CA VAL A 115 -10.23 -14.81 8.17
C VAL A 115 -9.50 -16.15 8.17
N ASP A 116 -9.94 -17.10 9.00
CA ASP A 116 -9.34 -18.42 9.17
C ASP A 116 -10.11 -19.56 8.45
N ALA A 117 -11.25 -19.25 7.85
CA ALA A 117 -12.00 -20.22 7.06
C ALA A 117 -11.38 -20.39 5.67
N ASP A 118 -11.66 -21.55 5.06
CA ASP A 118 -11.31 -21.83 3.67
C ASP A 118 -12.04 -20.85 2.74
N ILE A 119 -11.31 -20.14 1.88
CA ILE A 119 -11.85 -19.12 0.99
C ILE A 119 -12.83 -19.68 -0.05
N ASP A 120 -12.73 -20.96 -0.39
CA ASP A 120 -13.67 -21.60 -1.31
C ASP A 120 -15.13 -21.56 -0.81
N ALA A 121 -15.34 -21.42 0.50
CA ALA A 121 -16.68 -21.22 1.08
C ALA A 121 -17.33 -19.88 0.64
N TYR A 122 -16.53 -18.92 0.18
CA TYR A 122 -16.97 -17.57 -0.18
C TYR A 122 -16.98 -17.30 -1.69
N LEU A 123 -16.36 -18.18 -2.47
CA LEU A 123 -16.12 -17.98 -3.90
C LEU A 123 -17.06 -18.83 -4.77
N PRO A 124 -17.46 -18.37 -5.96
CA PRO A 124 -18.19 -19.17 -6.93
C PRO A 124 -17.30 -20.12 -7.75
N PHE A 125 -16.03 -20.24 -7.41
CA PHE A 125 -15.02 -21.10 -8.03
C PHE A 125 -13.98 -21.53 -7.00
N GLN A 126 -13.31 -22.65 -7.26
CA GLN A 126 -12.27 -23.16 -6.37
C GLN A 126 -10.93 -22.45 -6.62
N VAL A 127 -10.21 -22.14 -5.53
CA VAL A 127 -8.86 -21.59 -5.54
C VAL A 127 -7.95 -22.52 -4.75
N ARG A 128 -7.18 -23.34 -5.46
CA ARG A 128 -6.26 -24.33 -4.88
C ARG A 128 -4.92 -24.31 -5.59
N ASN A 129 -3.87 -24.38 -4.80
CA ASN A 129 -2.56 -24.68 -5.38
C ASN A 129 -2.60 -26.08 -6.00
N PRO A 130 -2.33 -26.23 -7.30
CA PRO A 130 -2.45 -27.53 -7.98
C PRO A 130 -1.48 -28.61 -7.46
N ARG A 131 -0.42 -28.20 -6.76
CA ARG A 131 0.51 -29.13 -6.07
C ARG A 131 -0.01 -29.60 -4.71
N TYR A 132 -0.95 -28.86 -4.13
CA TYR A 132 -1.53 -29.13 -2.81
C TYR A 132 -3.07 -29.00 -2.86
N PRO A 133 -3.76 -29.82 -3.66
CA PRO A 133 -5.19 -29.62 -3.95
C PRO A 133 -6.10 -29.80 -2.72
N SER A 134 -5.61 -30.49 -1.69
CA SER A 134 -6.34 -30.70 -0.43
C SER A 134 -6.05 -29.61 0.61
N ALA A 135 -5.04 -28.75 0.40
CA ALA A 135 -4.70 -27.73 1.36
C ALA A 135 -5.63 -26.50 1.20
N PRO A 136 -6.35 -26.08 2.25
CA PRO A 136 -7.15 -24.87 2.19
C PRO A 136 -6.27 -23.63 2.10
N ILE A 137 -6.83 -22.60 1.49
CA ILE A 137 -6.27 -21.24 1.53
C ILE A 137 -7.22 -20.39 2.39
N THR A 138 -6.64 -19.55 3.27
CA THR A 138 -7.41 -18.67 4.15
C THR A 138 -7.12 -17.20 3.86
N LEU A 139 -8.03 -16.29 4.25
CA LEU A 139 -7.80 -14.85 4.16
C LEU A 139 -6.60 -14.41 5.02
N ARG A 140 -6.36 -15.05 6.17
CA ARG A 140 -5.16 -14.80 6.98
C ARG A 140 -3.88 -15.10 6.18
N GLN A 141 -3.84 -16.21 5.47
CA GLN A 141 -2.70 -16.55 4.60
C GLN A 141 -2.55 -15.56 3.43
N ILE A 142 -3.65 -15.10 2.85
CA ILE A 142 -3.62 -14.06 1.81
C ILE A 142 -3.07 -12.75 2.40
N ALA A 143 -3.58 -12.31 3.53
CA ALA A 143 -3.20 -11.05 4.17
C ALA A 143 -1.77 -11.05 4.74
N THR A 144 -1.21 -12.22 5.02
CA THR A 144 0.21 -12.40 5.42
C THR A 144 1.12 -12.74 4.24
N HIS A 145 0.55 -12.83 3.03
CA HIS A 145 1.25 -13.23 1.81
C HIS A 145 1.86 -14.64 1.88
N THR A 146 1.14 -15.57 2.50
CA THR A 146 1.56 -16.98 2.63
C THR A 146 0.60 -17.96 1.93
N SER A 147 -0.31 -17.44 1.11
CA SER A 147 -1.36 -18.25 0.44
C SER A 147 -0.85 -19.18 -0.67
N SER A 148 0.42 -19.10 -1.03
CA SER A 148 1.03 -19.68 -2.23
C SER A 148 0.57 -19.09 -3.56
N ILE A 149 -0.35 -18.16 -3.59
CA ILE A 149 -0.69 -17.40 -4.80
C ILE A 149 0.47 -16.45 -5.11
N THR A 150 0.98 -16.50 -6.34
CA THR A 150 2.07 -15.64 -6.81
C THR A 150 1.64 -14.76 -7.98
N ASP A 151 2.32 -13.65 -8.20
CA ASP A 151 2.03 -12.75 -9.30
C ASP A 151 2.90 -13.10 -10.52
N ARG A 152 2.26 -13.42 -11.64
CA ARG A 152 2.94 -13.44 -12.93
C ARG A 152 2.98 -12.02 -13.48
N TRP A 153 4.17 -11.47 -13.53
CA TRP A 153 4.37 -10.06 -13.91
C TRP A 153 3.94 -9.73 -15.34
N ASP A 154 4.04 -10.67 -16.27
CA ASP A 154 3.54 -10.51 -17.63
C ASP A 154 2.02 -10.27 -17.67
N VAL A 155 1.26 -10.98 -16.84
CA VAL A 155 -0.20 -10.82 -16.72
C VAL A 155 -0.55 -9.60 -15.86
N TYR A 156 0.11 -9.46 -14.72
CA TYR A 156 -0.17 -8.35 -13.79
C TYR A 156 0.10 -6.99 -14.43
N ALA A 157 1.25 -6.80 -15.10
CA ALA A 157 1.57 -5.57 -15.79
C ALA A 157 0.62 -5.27 -16.97
N ALA A 158 0.12 -6.31 -17.66
CA ALA A 158 -0.86 -6.15 -18.70
C ALA A 158 -2.25 -5.73 -18.19
N SER A 159 -2.50 -5.85 -16.89
CA SER A 159 -3.76 -5.46 -16.24
C SER A 159 -3.85 -3.95 -15.93
N TYR A 160 -2.82 -3.17 -16.22
CA TYR A 160 -2.84 -1.70 -16.07
C TYR A 160 -3.55 -1.02 -17.22
N HIS A 161 -4.40 -0.05 -16.90
CA HIS A 161 -5.23 0.71 -17.86
C HIS A 161 -5.00 2.21 -17.68
N PHE A 162 -4.33 2.82 -18.62
CA PHE A 162 -3.99 4.25 -18.60
C PHE A 162 -5.17 5.10 -19.09
N GLY A 163 -5.45 6.22 -18.38
CA GLY A 163 -6.50 7.18 -18.70
C GLY A 163 -7.94 6.70 -18.47
N ARG A 164 -8.14 5.52 -17.90
CA ARG A 164 -9.48 4.93 -17.73
C ARG A 164 -9.52 3.91 -16.59
N ASN A 165 -10.71 3.62 -16.12
CA ASN A 165 -10.94 2.48 -15.24
C ASN A 165 -10.78 1.14 -15.99
N ALA A 166 -10.36 0.10 -15.27
CA ALA A 166 -10.26 -1.25 -15.80
C ALA A 166 -11.63 -1.71 -16.33
N PRO A 167 -11.72 -2.18 -17.59
CA PRO A 167 -13.00 -2.60 -18.18
C PRO A 167 -13.45 -3.98 -17.73
N GLN A 168 -12.50 -4.85 -17.35
CA GLN A 168 -12.78 -6.22 -16.94
C GLN A 168 -13.19 -6.25 -15.46
N PRO A 169 -14.30 -6.94 -15.12
CA PRO A 169 -14.68 -7.17 -13.73
C PRO A 169 -13.61 -7.96 -12.97
N LEU A 170 -13.35 -7.56 -11.72
CA LEU A 170 -12.35 -8.18 -10.85
C LEU A 170 -12.53 -9.70 -10.72
N GLY A 171 -13.76 -10.16 -10.47
CA GLY A 171 -14.06 -11.59 -10.31
C GLY A 171 -13.82 -12.41 -11.57
N GLU A 172 -14.02 -11.85 -12.76
CA GLU A 172 -13.71 -12.52 -14.04
C GLU A 172 -12.20 -12.65 -14.24
N PHE A 173 -11.45 -11.59 -13.98
CA PHE A 173 -9.99 -11.63 -14.03
C PHE A 173 -9.44 -12.68 -13.07
N LEU A 174 -9.87 -12.66 -11.80
CA LEU A 174 -9.40 -13.60 -10.78
C LEU A 174 -9.73 -15.05 -11.14
N ARG A 175 -10.93 -15.32 -11.65
CA ARG A 175 -11.29 -16.66 -12.14
C ARG A 175 -10.39 -17.06 -13.31
N GLY A 176 -10.18 -16.17 -14.25
CA GLY A 176 -9.30 -16.41 -15.42
C GLY A 176 -7.86 -16.71 -15.04
N TYR A 177 -7.38 -16.10 -13.96
CA TYR A 177 -6.01 -16.27 -13.46
C TYR A 177 -5.85 -17.50 -12.55
N LEU A 178 -6.80 -17.76 -11.64
CA LEU A 178 -6.65 -18.74 -10.57
C LEU A 178 -7.20 -20.13 -10.90
N VAL A 179 -8.12 -20.25 -11.86
CA VAL A 179 -8.86 -21.50 -12.10
C VAL A 179 -8.32 -22.20 -13.35
N PRO A 180 -8.03 -23.52 -13.32
CA PRO A 180 -7.64 -24.28 -14.50
C PRO A 180 -8.60 -24.09 -15.68
N GLY A 181 -8.03 -23.86 -16.86
CA GLY A 181 -8.80 -23.56 -18.08
C GLY A 181 -9.13 -22.08 -18.27
N GLY A 182 -8.79 -21.22 -17.32
CA GLY A 182 -8.88 -19.76 -17.49
C GLY A 182 -7.84 -19.23 -18.48
N PRO A 183 -8.11 -18.09 -19.14
CA PRO A 183 -7.25 -17.53 -20.20
C PRO A 183 -5.84 -17.20 -19.70
N ASP A 184 -5.71 -16.78 -18.45
CA ASP A 184 -4.44 -16.39 -17.82
C ASP A 184 -3.93 -17.44 -16.82
N TYR A 185 -4.62 -18.58 -16.73
CA TYR A 185 -4.22 -19.65 -15.82
C TYR A 185 -2.90 -20.27 -16.25
N ASN A 186 -2.03 -20.46 -15.25
CA ASN A 186 -0.82 -21.25 -15.37
C ASN A 186 -0.54 -21.89 -14.00
N PRO A 187 -0.04 -23.15 -13.90
CA PRO A 187 0.39 -23.71 -12.63
C PRO A 187 1.43 -22.86 -11.88
N LYS A 188 2.16 -21.99 -12.59
CA LYS A 188 3.07 -20.98 -12.01
C LYS A 188 2.38 -19.77 -11.38
N ASN A 189 1.06 -19.67 -11.44
CA ASN A 189 0.28 -18.70 -10.67
C ASN A 189 0.22 -19.07 -9.18
N TYR A 190 0.78 -20.22 -8.86
CA TYR A 190 1.00 -20.70 -7.51
C TYR A 190 2.47 -21.10 -7.35
N ASN A 191 3.09 -20.72 -6.24
CA ASN A 191 4.46 -21.12 -5.95
C ASN A 191 4.56 -22.63 -5.62
N ALA A 192 5.77 -23.14 -5.47
CA ALA A 192 6.01 -24.56 -5.25
C ALA A 192 5.65 -25.04 -3.85
N SER A 193 5.46 -24.12 -2.92
CA SER A 193 5.28 -24.38 -1.49
C SER A 193 3.80 -24.49 -1.11
N ALA A 194 3.51 -25.25 -0.07
CA ALA A 194 2.15 -25.36 0.45
C ALA A 194 1.67 -24.03 1.04
N PRO A 195 0.34 -23.73 0.98
CA PRO A 195 -0.21 -22.58 1.67
C PRO A 195 0.23 -22.54 3.15
N GLY A 196 0.66 -21.37 3.61
CA GLY A 196 1.15 -21.14 4.97
C GLY A 196 2.65 -21.34 5.18
N THR A 197 3.39 -21.97 4.25
CA THR A 197 4.78 -22.42 4.50
C THR A 197 5.86 -21.48 3.99
N GLU A 198 5.56 -20.66 2.98
CA GLU A 198 6.46 -19.64 2.46
C GLU A 198 5.72 -18.30 2.27
N ARG A 199 6.44 -17.21 2.46
CA ARG A 199 5.94 -15.87 2.22
C ARG A 199 6.35 -15.39 0.83
N ASP A 200 5.34 -15.15 0.00
CA ASP A 200 5.49 -14.57 -1.34
C ASP A 200 4.46 -13.44 -1.50
N TYR A 201 4.96 -12.20 -1.67
CA TYR A 201 4.08 -11.03 -1.75
C TYR A 201 3.23 -11.10 -3.01
N SER A 202 1.89 -11.07 -2.84
CA SER A 202 0.96 -11.19 -3.95
C SER A 202 -0.05 -10.04 -3.99
N ASN A 203 -0.08 -9.32 -5.11
CA ASN A 203 -1.10 -8.35 -5.48
C ASN A 203 -2.39 -9.07 -5.88
N ILE A 204 -2.27 -10.16 -6.65
CA ILE A 204 -3.41 -11.02 -7.01
C ILE A 204 -4.15 -11.50 -5.75
N GLY A 205 -3.40 -11.94 -4.73
CA GLY A 205 -3.98 -12.34 -3.45
C GLY A 205 -4.76 -11.20 -2.78
N ALA A 206 -4.22 -9.98 -2.79
CA ALA A 206 -4.91 -8.83 -2.22
C ALA A 206 -6.17 -8.44 -3.03
N GLY A 207 -6.11 -8.53 -4.36
CA GLY A 207 -7.30 -8.40 -5.21
C GLY A 207 -8.37 -9.44 -4.88
N LEU A 208 -7.95 -10.70 -4.64
CA LEU A 208 -8.85 -11.78 -4.23
C LEU A 208 -9.51 -11.52 -2.88
N ALA A 209 -8.77 -10.99 -1.90
CA ALA A 209 -9.35 -10.61 -0.61
C ALA A 209 -10.43 -9.53 -0.79
N GLY A 210 -10.19 -8.51 -1.62
CA GLY A 210 -11.19 -7.50 -1.97
C GLY A 210 -12.44 -8.12 -2.60
N TYR A 211 -12.27 -9.04 -3.54
CA TYR A 211 -13.39 -9.74 -4.16
C TYR A 211 -14.19 -10.61 -3.17
N ILE A 212 -13.51 -11.29 -2.24
CA ILE A 212 -14.20 -12.07 -1.19
C ILE A 212 -15.04 -11.16 -0.30
N ILE A 213 -14.55 -9.97 0.04
CA ILE A 213 -15.34 -8.98 0.80
C ILE A 213 -16.62 -8.60 0.03
N GLU A 214 -16.52 -8.32 -1.28
CA GLU A 214 -17.70 -8.05 -2.12
C GLU A 214 -18.71 -9.21 -2.08
N ARG A 215 -18.23 -10.43 -2.22
CA ARG A 215 -19.07 -11.64 -2.25
C ARG A 215 -19.79 -11.88 -0.93
N THR A 216 -19.10 -11.70 0.19
CA THR A 216 -19.64 -12.02 1.51
C THR A 216 -20.51 -10.92 2.08
N THR A 217 -20.22 -9.66 1.75
CA THR A 217 -21.04 -8.52 2.20
C THR A 217 -22.24 -8.24 1.27
N GLY A 218 -22.19 -8.71 0.03
CA GLY A 218 -23.18 -8.40 -1.00
C GLY A 218 -23.10 -6.96 -1.53
N GLN A 219 -22.00 -6.25 -1.21
CA GLN A 219 -21.76 -4.87 -1.64
C GLN A 219 -20.45 -4.77 -2.42
N PRO A 220 -20.35 -3.93 -3.46
CA PRO A 220 -19.06 -3.58 -4.06
C PRO A 220 -18.10 -3.03 -3.00
N LEU A 221 -16.81 -3.41 -3.06
CA LEU A 221 -15.81 -3.03 -2.05
C LEU A 221 -15.67 -1.50 -1.91
N ASP A 222 -15.76 -0.77 -3.01
CA ASP A 222 -15.72 0.69 -3.01
C ASP A 222 -16.86 1.28 -2.15
N ARG A 223 -18.07 0.79 -2.30
CA ARG A 223 -19.22 1.19 -1.48
C ARG A 223 -19.12 0.71 -0.03
N TYR A 224 -18.66 -0.51 0.17
CA TYR A 224 -18.51 -1.05 1.52
C TYR A 224 -17.49 -0.24 2.33
N THR A 225 -16.34 0.09 1.75
CA THR A 225 -15.32 0.91 2.41
C THR A 225 -15.76 2.36 2.59
N GLU A 226 -16.47 2.93 1.62
CA GLU A 226 -17.10 4.24 1.74
C GLU A 226 -18.02 4.32 2.96
N ASP A 227 -18.94 3.35 3.09
CA ASP A 227 -19.94 3.37 4.13
C ASP A 227 -19.38 3.03 5.52
N ARG A 228 -18.38 2.15 5.60
CA ARG A 228 -17.88 1.62 6.88
C ARG A 228 -16.61 2.28 7.38
N ILE A 229 -15.84 2.94 6.50
CA ILE A 229 -14.52 3.49 6.81
C ILE A 229 -14.44 4.97 6.44
N PHE A 230 -14.61 5.31 5.14
CA PHE A 230 -14.25 6.64 4.67
C PHE A 230 -15.21 7.72 5.18
N ARG A 231 -16.51 7.54 4.96
CA ARG A 231 -17.52 8.51 5.41
C ARG A 231 -17.55 8.67 6.93
N PRO A 232 -17.52 7.60 7.76
CA PRO A 232 -17.44 7.76 9.20
C PRO A 232 -16.23 8.54 9.68
N LEU A 233 -15.07 8.40 9.01
CA LEU A 233 -13.86 9.14 9.34
C LEU A 233 -13.75 10.52 8.68
N GLY A 234 -14.73 10.91 7.83
CA GLY A 234 -14.69 12.16 7.06
C GLY A 234 -13.55 12.20 6.04
N MET A 235 -13.25 11.06 5.38
CA MET A 235 -12.25 10.92 4.32
C MET A 235 -12.88 11.26 2.96
N ASP A 236 -13.32 12.48 2.79
CA ASP A 236 -14.20 12.92 1.70
C ASP A 236 -13.52 12.92 0.32
N SER A 237 -12.19 12.92 0.28
CA SER A 237 -11.39 12.89 -0.95
C SER A 237 -10.86 11.49 -1.29
N THR A 238 -11.34 10.44 -0.59
CA THR A 238 -10.82 9.07 -0.73
C THR A 238 -11.75 8.20 -1.57
N HIS A 239 -11.22 7.57 -2.62
CA HIS A 239 -12.01 6.72 -3.52
C HIS A 239 -11.14 5.70 -4.28
N TRP A 240 -11.77 4.65 -4.82
CA TRP A 240 -11.09 3.56 -5.55
C TRP A 240 -11.07 3.76 -7.06
N ARG A 241 -12.13 4.32 -7.62
CA ARG A 241 -12.29 4.45 -9.07
C ARG A 241 -11.68 5.75 -9.55
N LEU A 242 -11.02 5.72 -10.70
CA LEU A 242 -10.57 6.93 -11.37
C LEU A 242 -11.77 7.82 -11.66
N GLN A 243 -11.74 9.05 -11.17
CA GLN A 243 -12.80 10.06 -11.32
C GLN A 243 -12.33 11.20 -12.25
N PRO A 244 -13.25 11.98 -12.83
CA PRO A 244 -12.87 13.15 -13.62
C PRO A 244 -12.02 14.16 -12.86
N SER A 245 -12.24 14.33 -11.55
CA SER A 245 -11.44 15.19 -10.67
C SER A 245 -9.98 14.73 -10.56
N ASP A 246 -9.71 13.43 -10.65
CA ASP A 246 -8.32 12.92 -10.64
C ASP A 246 -7.53 13.40 -11.88
N LEU A 247 -8.22 13.63 -12.99
CA LEU A 247 -7.62 14.09 -14.23
C LEU A 247 -7.33 15.60 -14.23
N SER A 248 -8.09 16.39 -13.48
CA SER A 248 -7.98 17.86 -13.44
C SER A 248 -7.31 18.39 -12.18
N GLU A 249 -7.48 17.72 -11.04
CA GLU A 249 -7.09 18.20 -9.71
C GLU A 249 -6.15 17.20 -8.98
N GLY A 250 -6.13 15.94 -9.37
CA GLY A 250 -5.24 14.91 -8.82
C GLY A 250 -3.77 15.17 -9.15
N ALA A 251 -2.85 14.59 -8.40
CA ALA A 251 -1.43 14.70 -8.72
C ALA A 251 -1.09 13.97 -10.03
N THR A 252 -0.37 14.63 -10.91
CA THR A 252 0.32 13.99 -12.04
C THR A 252 1.48 13.17 -11.50
N LEU A 253 1.58 11.91 -11.91
CA LEU A 253 2.64 11.00 -11.50
C LEU A 253 3.82 11.09 -12.47
N TYR A 254 5.05 11.10 -11.95
CA TYR A 254 6.26 11.28 -12.74
C TYR A 254 7.20 10.09 -12.58
N LEU A 255 7.51 9.43 -13.70
CA LEU A 255 8.54 8.43 -13.75
C LEU A 255 9.89 9.10 -13.95
N SER A 256 10.79 8.98 -12.95
CA SER A 256 12.13 9.55 -13.01
C SER A 256 13.15 8.52 -13.51
N ARG A 257 13.91 8.89 -14.53
CA ARG A 257 15.03 8.12 -15.05
C ARG A 257 16.05 9.06 -15.69
N ASP A 258 17.33 8.85 -15.38
CA ASP A 258 18.44 9.66 -15.88
C ASP A 258 18.19 11.17 -15.62
N GLU A 259 17.72 11.53 -14.43
CA GLU A 259 17.33 12.88 -13.96
C GLU A 259 16.16 13.51 -14.75
N ILE A 260 15.51 12.75 -15.61
CA ILE A 260 14.35 13.20 -16.38
C ILE A 260 13.07 12.61 -15.76
N ALA A 261 12.18 13.48 -15.28
CA ALA A 261 10.88 13.10 -14.79
C ALA A 261 9.84 13.23 -15.92
N VAL A 262 9.25 12.10 -16.34
CA VAL A 262 8.24 12.02 -17.40
C VAL A 262 6.86 11.84 -16.79
N ALA A 263 5.91 12.71 -17.17
CA ALA A 263 4.53 12.63 -16.73
C ALA A 263 3.83 11.37 -17.27
N LEU A 264 3.10 10.68 -16.40
CA LEU A 264 2.28 9.53 -16.74
C LEU A 264 0.81 9.93 -16.80
N GLN A 265 0.06 9.30 -17.69
CA GLN A 265 -1.40 9.35 -17.61
C GLN A 265 -1.86 8.63 -16.32
N PRO A 266 -2.91 9.12 -15.64
CA PRO A 266 -3.51 8.39 -14.54
C PRO A 266 -3.89 6.98 -14.96
N TYR A 267 -3.69 6.01 -14.11
CA TYR A 267 -3.95 4.60 -14.43
C TYR A 267 -4.73 3.89 -13.32
N THR A 268 -5.30 2.76 -13.68
CA THR A 268 -5.92 1.81 -12.75
C THR A 268 -5.43 0.40 -13.06
N GLY A 269 -5.53 -0.51 -12.08
CA GLY A 269 -5.31 -1.94 -12.29
C GLY A 269 -6.63 -2.70 -12.33
N THR A 270 -6.69 -3.84 -13.02
CA THR A 270 -7.85 -4.75 -12.94
C THR A 270 -8.00 -5.32 -11.53
N THR A 271 -6.88 -5.55 -10.85
CA THR A 271 -6.84 -5.97 -9.44
C THR A 271 -6.88 -4.80 -8.45
N TRP A 272 -7.60 -3.75 -8.79
CA TRP A 272 -7.62 -2.46 -8.08
C TRP A 272 -7.64 -2.50 -6.53
N PRO A 273 -8.16 -3.52 -5.81
CA PRO A 273 -8.05 -3.55 -4.35
C PRO A 273 -6.62 -3.61 -3.83
N ASP A 274 -5.68 -4.13 -4.62
CA ASP A 274 -4.28 -4.28 -4.21
C ASP A 274 -3.50 -2.97 -4.14
N GLY A 275 -3.90 -1.96 -4.93
CA GLY A 275 -3.10 -0.74 -5.10
C GLY A 275 -3.84 0.46 -5.66
N GLY A 276 -5.15 0.38 -5.89
CA GLY A 276 -5.90 1.40 -6.65
C GLY A 276 -6.51 2.53 -5.83
N LEU A 277 -6.36 2.55 -4.50
CA LEU A 277 -6.94 3.60 -3.67
C LEU A 277 -6.29 4.95 -3.98
N ARG A 278 -7.14 5.98 -4.10
CA ARG A 278 -6.76 7.38 -4.24
C ARG A 278 -7.18 8.13 -3.01
N THR A 279 -6.28 8.93 -2.45
CA THR A 279 -6.53 9.69 -1.23
C THR A 279 -5.53 10.83 -1.09
N SER A 280 -5.72 11.66 -0.09
CA SER A 280 -4.81 12.71 0.33
C SER A 280 -4.06 12.34 1.61
N VAL A 281 -2.98 13.06 1.93
CA VAL A 281 -2.27 12.92 3.21
C VAL A 281 -3.20 13.21 4.39
N ASP A 282 -4.06 14.23 4.26
CA ASP A 282 -5.01 14.59 5.30
C ASP A 282 -6.02 13.45 5.57
N ASP A 283 -6.58 12.85 4.53
CA ASP A 283 -7.55 11.76 4.70
C ASP A 283 -6.89 10.46 5.18
N LEU A 284 -5.74 10.08 4.59
CA LEU A 284 -5.04 8.89 5.04
C LEU A 284 -4.58 9.00 6.51
N SER A 285 -4.26 10.21 6.98
CA SER A 285 -3.92 10.44 8.39
C SER A 285 -5.08 10.13 9.32
N LYS A 286 -6.34 10.41 8.92
CA LYS A 286 -7.54 10.07 9.72
C LYS A 286 -7.70 8.56 9.87
N PHE A 287 -7.54 7.81 8.78
CA PHE A 287 -7.56 6.35 8.80
C PHE A 287 -6.43 5.78 9.64
N PHE A 288 -5.22 6.31 9.48
CA PHE A 288 -4.06 5.85 10.21
C PHE A 288 -4.22 6.07 11.72
N ILE A 289 -4.65 7.27 12.15
CA ILE A 289 -4.95 7.58 13.55
C ILE A 289 -5.98 6.60 14.10
N ALA A 290 -7.05 6.32 13.35
CA ALA A 290 -8.06 5.38 13.80
C ALA A 290 -7.49 4.00 14.10
N LEU A 291 -6.58 3.49 13.25
CA LEU A 291 -5.92 2.20 13.50
C LEU A 291 -4.93 2.26 14.67
N LEU A 292 -4.16 3.34 14.81
CA LEU A 292 -3.22 3.51 15.92
C LEU A 292 -3.95 3.62 17.29
N ASP A 293 -5.19 4.13 17.30
CA ASP A 293 -6.05 4.24 18.49
C ASP A 293 -7.07 3.08 18.62
N GLY A 294 -6.69 1.89 18.18
CA GLY A 294 -7.50 0.69 18.38
C GLY A 294 -8.87 0.72 17.70
N GLY A 295 -8.94 1.30 16.50
CA GLY A 295 -10.09 1.29 15.60
C GLY A 295 -11.02 2.50 15.73
N GLN A 296 -10.59 3.58 16.37
CA GLN A 296 -11.39 4.80 16.54
C GLN A 296 -10.58 6.08 16.32
N ALA A 297 -11.24 7.12 15.84
CA ALA A 297 -10.70 8.48 15.80
C ALA A 297 -11.83 9.49 16.04
N ASN A 298 -11.56 10.55 16.81
CA ASN A 298 -12.51 11.65 17.09
C ASN A 298 -13.91 11.15 17.55
N GLY A 299 -13.94 10.10 18.37
CA GLY A 299 -15.19 9.50 18.88
C GLY A 299 -15.91 8.57 17.89
N VAL A 300 -15.40 8.40 16.68
CA VAL A 300 -15.95 7.50 15.66
C VAL A 300 -15.18 6.20 15.65
N ARG A 301 -15.88 5.06 15.77
CA ARG A 301 -15.30 3.72 15.72
C ARG A 301 -15.60 3.04 14.39
N ILE A 302 -14.55 2.61 13.70
CA ILE A 302 -14.65 1.83 12.44
C ILE A 302 -14.39 0.33 12.66
N LEU A 303 -13.62 -0.03 13.68
CA LEU A 303 -13.30 -1.41 14.07
C LEU A 303 -13.28 -1.55 15.60
N ASN A 304 -13.59 -2.74 16.08
CA ASN A 304 -13.35 -3.09 17.48
C ASN A 304 -11.84 -3.18 17.75
N ARG A 305 -11.43 -2.87 18.98
CA ARG A 305 -10.02 -2.94 19.38
C ARG A 305 -9.43 -4.34 19.14
N SER A 306 -10.17 -5.40 19.47
CA SER A 306 -9.71 -6.78 19.24
C SER A 306 -9.41 -7.10 17.77
N SER A 307 -10.18 -6.52 16.85
CA SER A 307 -9.95 -6.69 15.41
C SER A 307 -8.70 -5.95 14.95
N VAL A 308 -8.47 -4.74 15.46
CA VAL A 308 -7.24 -4.00 15.20
C VAL A 308 -6.03 -4.72 15.80
N ASP A 309 -6.15 -5.19 17.04
CA ASP A 309 -5.08 -5.93 17.72
C ASP A 309 -4.72 -7.21 16.93
N ASP A 310 -5.68 -7.97 16.37
CA ASP A 310 -5.39 -9.13 15.51
C ASP A 310 -4.78 -8.71 14.16
N MET A 311 -5.28 -7.61 13.58
CA MET A 311 -4.78 -7.08 12.31
C MET A 311 -3.32 -6.62 12.39
N LEU A 312 -2.95 -5.93 13.47
CA LEU A 312 -1.61 -5.36 13.67
C LEU A 312 -0.63 -6.34 14.32
N ARG A 313 -1.13 -7.36 15.01
CA ARG A 313 -0.30 -8.38 15.65
C ARG A 313 0.61 -9.03 14.61
N LEU A 314 1.90 -9.13 14.95
CA LEU A 314 2.87 -9.85 14.13
C LEU A 314 2.53 -11.35 14.12
N GLN A 315 2.27 -11.90 12.95
CA GLN A 315 1.71 -13.23 12.76
C GLN A 315 2.74 -14.35 12.83
N PHE A 316 4.02 -14.03 12.68
CA PHE A 316 5.10 -15.04 12.64
C PHE A 316 5.90 -15.02 13.94
N THR A 317 6.07 -16.21 14.53
CA THR A 317 7.00 -16.45 15.64
C THR A 317 8.18 -17.29 15.17
N PRO A 318 9.28 -17.38 15.94
CA PRO A 318 10.39 -18.26 15.55
C PRO A 318 9.96 -19.71 15.24
N GLU A 319 8.90 -20.21 15.93
CA GLU A 319 8.39 -21.57 15.84
C GLU A 319 7.38 -21.76 14.71
N SER A 320 6.66 -20.72 14.30
CA SER A 320 5.54 -20.77 13.35
C SER A 320 5.72 -19.88 12.11
N LYS A 321 6.95 -19.43 11.86
CA LYS A 321 7.26 -18.57 10.71
C LYS A 321 7.32 -19.36 9.40
N PRO A 322 7.04 -18.71 8.26
CA PRO A 322 7.38 -19.25 6.95
C PRO A 322 8.88 -19.55 6.84
N SER A 323 9.22 -20.59 6.06
CA SER A 323 10.60 -21.10 5.94
C SER A 323 11.59 -20.03 5.45
N ASN A 324 11.13 -19.12 4.60
CA ASN A 324 11.92 -18.05 3.99
C ASN A 324 11.83 -16.71 4.75
N VAL A 325 11.34 -16.72 6.00
CA VAL A 325 11.24 -15.50 6.83
C VAL A 325 12.19 -15.55 8.01
N ASN A 326 13.04 -14.52 8.13
CA ASN A 326 13.73 -14.19 9.36
C ASN A 326 12.90 -13.14 10.14
N VAL A 327 12.30 -13.55 11.26
CA VAL A 327 11.38 -12.69 12.03
C VAL A 327 12.06 -11.47 12.66
N ALA A 328 13.38 -11.50 12.84
CA ALA A 328 14.15 -10.36 13.32
C ALA A 328 14.30 -9.25 12.25
N GLU A 329 14.18 -9.61 10.97
CA GLU A 329 14.33 -8.67 9.85
C GLU A 329 12.99 -8.29 9.24
N LYS A 330 12.02 -9.24 9.24
CA LYS A 330 10.74 -9.08 8.55
C LYS A 330 9.64 -9.88 9.22
N ASN A 331 8.49 -9.24 9.44
CA ASN A 331 7.29 -9.89 9.95
C ASN A 331 6.04 -9.26 9.30
N SER A 332 4.88 -9.86 9.48
CA SER A 332 3.61 -9.42 8.91
C SER A 332 2.50 -9.41 9.96
N GLY A 333 1.67 -8.38 9.94
CA GLY A 333 0.28 -8.42 10.35
C GLY A 333 -0.62 -8.75 9.15
N LEU A 334 -1.93 -8.53 9.27
CA LEU A 334 -2.89 -8.74 8.17
C LEU A 334 -2.89 -7.53 7.26
N PHE A 335 -2.25 -7.62 6.09
CA PHE A 335 -1.92 -6.52 5.18
C PHE A 335 -1.14 -5.37 5.85
N TRP A 336 -0.45 -5.68 6.91
CA TRP A 336 0.56 -4.86 7.58
C TRP A 336 1.89 -5.58 7.55
N GLN A 337 2.98 -4.85 7.63
CA GLN A 337 4.31 -5.45 7.64
C GLN A 337 5.29 -4.60 8.44
N THR A 338 6.34 -5.24 8.92
CA THR A 338 7.48 -4.52 9.47
C THR A 338 8.34 -3.94 8.35
N LYS A 339 8.98 -2.82 8.63
CA LYS A 339 9.87 -2.10 7.72
C LYS A 339 11.19 -1.76 8.42
N PHE A 340 12.26 -1.60 7.64
CA PHE A 340 13.58 -1.18 8.12
C PHE A 340 14.08 -2.04 9.28
N ASN A 341 14.18 -3.37 9.07
CA ASN A 341 14.58 -4.36 10.08
C ASN A 341 13.71 -4.26 11.35
N THR A 342 12.41 -4.34 11.18
CA THR A 342 11.39 -4.31 12.24
C THR A 342 11.33 -3.01 13.07
N LYS A 343 12.05 -1.96 12.69
CA LYS A 343 12.02 -0.66 13.40
C LYS A 343 10.66 0.03 13.33
N TYR A 344 9.88 -0.24 12.27
CA TYR A 344 8.56 0.35 12.05
C TYR A 344 7.56 -0.70 11.58
N VAL A 345 6.28 -0.42 11.80
CA VAL A 345 5.15 -1.23 11.33
C VAL A 345 4.24 -0.38 10.45
N GLY A 346 3.66 -0.96 9.41
CA GLY A 346 2.78 -0.25 8.49
C GLY A 346 2.79 -0.83 7.10
N HIS A 347 2.65 0.01 6.09
CA HIS A 347 2.76 -0.37 4.69
C HIS A 347 3.32 0.78 3.84
N GLY A 348 4.14 0.43 2.87
CA GLY A 348 4.57 1.36 1.82
C GLY A 348 3.87 1.06 0.50
N GLY A 349 3.80 2.06 -0.35
CA GLY A 349 3.33 1.97 -1.72
C GLY A 349 4.44 2.30 -2.71
N SER A 350 4.56 1.52 -3.77
CA SER A 350 5.44 1.79 -4.90
C SER A 350 4.74 1.34 -6.17
N ASP A 351 4.58 2.26 -7.09
CA ASP A 351 3.97 2.02 -8.38
C ASP A 351 4.55 3.02 -9.40
N PRO A 352 4.35 2.87 -10.71
CA PRO A 352 4.91 3.81 -11.67
C PRO A 352 4.62 5.28 -11.31
N GLY A 353 5.70 6.06 -11.09
CA GLY A 353 5.63 7.49 -10.83
C GLY A 353 5.27 7.89 -9.40
N LEU A 354 5.21 6.96 -8.44
CA LEU A 354 4.90 7.30 -7.05
C LEU A 354 5.64 6.44 -6.03
N LYS A 355 5.87 7.05 -4.86
CA LYS A 355 6.21 6.34 -3.61
C LYS A 355 5.37 6.91 -2.46
N THR A 356 4.87 6.02 -1.61
CA THR A 356 4.09 6.39 -0.42
C THR A 356 4.49 5.54 0.77
N GLU A 357 4.39 6.09 1.98
CA GLU A 357 4.59 5.35 3.23
C GLU A 357 3.55 5.76 4.27
N MET A 358 3.06 4.77 5.01
CA MET A 358 2.23 4.91 6.20
C MET A 358 2.85 3.99 7.27
N LEU A 359 3.66 4.55 8.15
CA LEU A 359 4.51 3.80 9.08
C LEU A 359 4.39 4.35 10.50
N ALA A 360 4.36 3.46 11.48
CA ALA A 360 4.39 3.79 12.90
C ALA A 360 5.57 3.12 13.61
N THR A 361 5.94 3.67 14.77
CA THR A 361 6.76 2.98 15.75
C THR A 361 6.02 1.73 16.30
N PRO A 362 6.74 0.70 16.78
CA PRO A 362 6.10 -0.54 17.27
C PRO A 362 5.13 -0.34 18.44
N ASP A 363 5.30 0.73 19.23
CA ASP A 363 4.39 1.13 20.31
C ASP A 363 3.14 1.88 19.81
N LEU A 364 3.04 2.11 18.52
CA LEU A 364 1.95 2.79 17.81
C LEU A 364 1.71 4.25 18.23
N ARG A 365 2.64 4.86 19.00
CA ARG A 365 2.49 6.24 19.50
C ARG A 365 2.90 7.29 18.46
N THR A 366 3.84 6.94 17.59
CA THR A 366 4.35 7.86 16.58
C THR A 366 4.16 7.26 15.19
N GLY A 367 3.66 8.05 14.27
CA GLY A 367 3.45 7.64 12.88
C GLY A 367 3.82 8.73 11.89
N ILE A 368 4.10 8.30 10.65
CA ILE A 368 4.26 9.18 9.50
C ILE A 368 3.37 8.72 8.36
N VAL A 369 2.85 9.70 7.61
CA VAL A 369 2.28 9.52 6.28
C VAL A 369 3.14 10.33 5.32
N PHE A 370 3.57 9.71 4.22
CA PHE A 370 4.45 10.34 3.23
C PHE A 370 3.97 9.98 1.83
N PHE A 371 3.85 10.98 0.97
CA PHE A 371 3.53 10.85 -0.46
C PHE A 371 4.56 11.59 -1.30
N THR A 372 4.97 11.00 -2.41
CA THR A 372 5.60 11.70 -3.53
C THR A 372 5.02 11.21 -4.85
N ASN A 373 4.78 12.15 -5.76
CA ASN A 373 4.30 11.88 -7.11
C ASN A 373 5.47 11.64 -8.09
N THR A 374 6.63 11.28 -7.60
CA THR A 374 7.81 11.02 -8.41
C THR A 374 8.50 9.75 -7.93
N ALA A 375 8.73 8.81 -8.83
CA ALA A 375 9.48 7.58 -8.50
C ALA A 375 10.35 7.13 -9.67
N GLY A 376 11.52 6.61 -9.32
CA GLY A 376 12.50 6.04 -10.23
C GLY A 376 13.80 5.72 -9.50
N PRO A 377 14.79 5.12 -10.18
CA PRO A 377 16.06 4.78 -9.56
C PRO A 377 16.78 5.98 -8.92
N ASP A 378 16.66 7.15 -9.52
CA ASP A 378 17.35 8.37 -9.10
C ASP A 378 16.76 8.97 -7.81
N THR A 379 15.51 8.67 -7.50
CA THR A 379 14.77 9.27 -6.38
C THR A 379 14.94 8.55 -5.04
N GLU A 380 15.49 7.32 -5.03
CA GLU A 380 15.48 6.44 -3.86
C GLU A 380 16.26 7.03 -2.67
N LYS A 381 17.41 7.67 -2.95
CA LYS A 381 18.25 8.28 -1.90
C LYS A 381 17.51 9.43 -1.20
N ALA A 382 16.90 10.33 -1.97
CA ALA A 382 16.12 11.46 -1.44
C ALA A 382 14.90 10.99 -0.66
N TYR A 383 14.16 10.03 -1.20
CA TYR A 383 13.04 9.40 -0.53
C TYR A 383 13.43 8.86 0.86
N VAL A 384 14.50 8.06 0.96
CA VAL A 384 14.96 7.51 2.25
C VAL A 384 15.43 8.62 3.20
N ALA A 385 16.09 9.66 2.68
CA ALA A 385 16.54 10.80 3.48
C ALA A 385 15.32 11.56 4.09
N ILE A 386 14.29 11.82 3.31
CA ILE A 386 13.08 12.49 3.79
C ILE A 386 12.38 11.66 4.87
N LEU A 387 12.25 10.33 4.70
CA LEU A 387 11.68 9.48 5.76
C LEU A 387 12.46 9.58 7.08
N LYS A 388 13.81 9.63 7.02
CA LYS A 388 14.64 9.82 8.21
C LYS A 388 14.39 11.17 8.88
N LEU A 389 14.26 12.25 8.10
CA LEU A 389 13.92 13.58 8.60
C LEU A 389 12.56 13.59 9.29
N LEU A 390 11.53 12.97 8.69
CA LEU A 390 10.19 12.87 9.27
C LEU A 390 10.20 12.14 10.62
N PHE A 391 10.89 11.00 10.73
CA PHE A 391 10.99 10.28 12.00
C PHE A 391 11.86 11.00 13.04
N ALA A 392 12.88 11.75 12.62
CA ALA A 392 13.64 12.60 13.53
C ALA A 392 12.78 13.74 14.08
N HIS A 393 12.01 14.39 13.21
CA HIS A 393 11.06 15.42 13.60
C HIS A 393 9.95 14.90 14.54
N ALA A 394 9.44 13.72 14.25
CA ALA A 394 8.44 13.05 15.09
C ALA A 394 8.97 12.79 16.52
N ARG A 395 10.22 12.35 16.65
CA ARG A 395 10.85 12.19 17.98
C ARG A 395 11.01 13.52 18.72
N ALA A 396 11.35 14.60 18.02
CA ALA A 396 11.48 15.92 18.62
C ALA A 396 10.12 16.43 19.15
N LEU A 397 9.06 16.22 18.38
CA LEU A 397 7.70 16.60 18.78
C LEU A 397 7.20 15.77 19.97
N SER A 398 7.42 14.45 20.00
CA SER A 398 7.01 13.60 21.13
C SER A 398 7.79 13.89 22.42
N GLY A 399 9.09 14.28 22.33
CA GLY A 399 9.89 14.70 23.47
C GLY A 399 9.48 16.05 24.06
N SER A 400 8.98 16.98 23.23
CA SER A 400 8.49 18.27 23.68
C SER A 400 7.15 18.23 24.39
N GLU A 401 6.28 17.24 24.10
CA GLU A 401 5.01 17.02 24.82
C GLU A 401 5.21 16.39 26.20
N ALA A 402 6.25 15.55 26.37
CA ALA A 402 6.58 14.96 27.68
C ALA A 402 7.18 15.98 28.68
N ALA A 403 7.57 17.19 28.21
CA ALA A 403 8.15 18.26 29.02
C ALA A 403 7.14 19.37 29.37
N ARG A 404 5.87 19.24 28.97
CA ARG A 404 4.75 20.13 29.33
C ARG A 404 3.75 19.39 30.22
#